data_2930e04fbed7367be22aa6dc0e63d4d0
#
_entry.id   2930e04fbed7367be22aa6dc0e63d4d0
#
_cell.length_a   1.000
_cell.length_b   1.000
_cell.length_c   1.000
_cell.angle_alpha   90.00
_cell.angle_beta   90.00
_cell.angle_gamma   90.00
#
_symmetry.space_group_name_H-M   'P 1'
#
loop_
_entity.id
_entity.type
_entity.pdbx_description
1 polymer ?
#
loop_
_entity_poly.entity_id
_entity_poly.type
_entity_poly.pdbx_seq_one_letter_code
_entity_poly.pdbx_strand_id
1 'polypeptide(L)'
;MDRRAFGTTLLMGGLGLAAAPALGQGRRMREQMGMMPMGPLERRHATDTLAVGSVALESSRIAQSRASAPMVRQFAGFEVEEQTTIAQIINEMMRMPPPPPSPADRAAMQRLANGRGRNFDRDYIMVQMDGHRRLLAIQETYLSQGRVPHHRHIAMLARGRIQEHLSDLENLQRMA
;
A
#
# COMPACT_ATOMS: atom_id res chain seq x y z
N MET A 1 62.38 -3.76 -70.76
CA MET A 1 61.31 -2.78 -70.50
C MET A 1 60.30 -3.47 -69.52
N ASP A 2 60.52 -3.21 -68.19
CA ASP A 2 59.81 -3.86 -67.15
C ASP A 2 58.46 -3.24 -66.83
N ARG A 3 57.45 -4.10 -66.73
CA ARG A 3 56.16 -3.70 -66.16
C ARG A 3 55.97 -4.47 -64.87
N ARG A 4 56.16 -3.80 -63.78
CA ARG A 4 55.84 -4.34 -62.43
C ARG A 4 54.33 -4.20 -62.18
N ALA A 5 53.71 -5.31 -61.93
CA ALA A 5 52.31 -5.37 -61.44
C ALA A 5 52.28 -5.24 -59.93
N PHE A 6 51.56 -4.24 -59.41
CA PHE A 6 51.27 -4.11 -57.99
C PHE A 6 49.98 -4.90 -57.68
N GLY A 7 50.14 -5.94 -56.90
CA GLY A 7 48.99 -6.68 -56.32
C GLY A 7 48.49 -5.98 -55.05
N THR A 8 47.21 -5.57 -55.07
CA THR A 8 46.52 -5.01 -53.91
C THR A 8 45.81 -6.11 -53.16
N THR A 9 46.30 -6.45 -51.98
CA THR A 9 45.65 -7.41 -51.07
C THR A 9 44.57 -6.67 -50.27
N LEU A 10 43.31 -7.00 -50.47
CA LEU A 10 42.19 -6.50 -49.71
C LEU A 10 42.04 -7.32 -48.42
N LEU A 11 42.37 -6.75 -47.28
CA LEU A 11 42.07 -7.32 -45.95
C LEU A 11 40.60 -6.96 -45.60
N MET A 12 39.71 -7.97 -45.66
CA MET A 12 38.40 -7.86 -45.07
C MET A 12 38.47 -8.05 -43.58
N GLY A 13 38.42 -6.93 -42.82
CA GLY A 13 38.23 -6.91 -41.38
C GLY A 13 36.77 -7.17 -41.05
N GLY A 14 36.46 -8.35 -40.56
CA GLY A 14 35.13 -8.68 -40.04
C GLY A 14 34.88 -7.93 -38.71
N LEU A 15 33.97 -6.94 -38.72
CA LEU A 15 33.41 -6.33 -37.51
C LEU A 15 32.40 -7.32 -36.88
N GLY A 16 32.87 -8.09 -35.93
CA GLY A 16 32.01 -8.88 -35.05
C GLY A 16 31.24 -7.96 -34.12
N LEU A 17 30.00 -7.65 -34.42
CA LEU A 17 29.05 -7.03 -33.51
C LEU A 17 28.70 -8.08 -32.44
N ALA A 18 29.37 -7.98 -31.28
CA ALA A 18 28.99 -8.68 -30.09
C ALA A 18 27.65 -8.09 -29.58
N ALA A 19 26.55 -8.74 -29.90
CA ALA A 19 25.26 -8.45 -29.29
C ALA A 19 25.33 -8.83 -27.82
N ALA A 20 25.62 -7.87 -26.93
CA ALA A 20 25.49 -8.06 -25.50
C ALA A 20 24.02 -8.29 -25.14
N PRO A 21 23.69 -9.26 -24.28
CA PRO A 21 22.31 -9.67 -24.02
C PRO A 21 21.54 -8.53 -23.33
N ALA A 22 20.52 -8.01 -24.01
CA ALA A 22 19.60 -6.97 -23.53
C ALA A 22 18.89 -7.36 -22.21
N LEU A 23 18.93 -8.64 -21.83
CA LEU A 23 18.36 -9.17 -20.58
C LEU A 23 19.07 -8.69 -19.30
N GLY A 24 20.37 -8.34 -19.36
CA GLY A 24 21.11 -7.86 -18.20
C GLY A 24 20.81 -6.39 -17.85
N GLN A 25 20.43 -5.59 -18.83
CA GLN A 25 20.15 -4.18 -18.62
C GLN A 25 18.78 -3.97 -17.95
N GLY A 26 17.76 -4.74 -18.30
CA GLY A 26 16.45 -4.68 -17.66
C GLY A 26 16.48 -5.08 -16.18
N ARG A 27 17.32 -6.04 -15.82
CA ARG A 27 17.52 -6.46 -14.42
C ARG A 27 18.21 -5.37 -13.60
N ARG A 28 19.30 -4.80 -14.12
CA ARG A 28 20.02 -3.68 -13.47
C ARG A 28 19.17 -2.42 -13.33
N MET A 29 18.32 -2.12 -14.32
CA MET A 29 17.41 -0.98 -14.28
C MET A 29 16.32 -1.18 -13.23
N ARG A 30 15.80 -2.40 -13.06
CA ARG A 30 14.85 -2.74 -11.97
C ARG A 30 15.49 -2.68 -10.59
N GLU A 31 16.74 -3.11 -10.46
CA GLU A 31 17.53 -3.00 -9.22
C GLU A 31 17.85 -1.54 -8.89
N GLN A 32 18.16 -0.71 -9.89
CA GLN A 32 18.38 0.74 -9.72
C GLN A 32 17.08 1.52 -9.40
N MET A 33 15.92 1.06 -9.87
CA MET A 33 14.62 1.66 -9.53
C MET A 33 14.10 1.23 -8.15
N GLY A 34 14.90 0.54 -7.34
CA GLY A 34 14.53 0.16 -5.97
C GLY A 34 13.48 -0.94 -5.86
N MET A 35 13.25 -1.69 -6.93
CA MET A 35 12.39 -2.88 -6.91
C MET A 35 13.17 -4.06 -6.29
N MET A 36 13.45 -3.96 -5.00
CA MET A 36 13.94 -5.10 -4.22
C MET A 36 12.90 -6.21 -4.24
N PRO A 37 13.33 -7.49 -4.34
CA PRO A 37 12.39 -8.60 -4.26
C PRO A 37 11.58 -8.51 -2.97
N MET A 38 10.25 -8.63 -3.09
CA MET A 38 9.34 -8.60 -1.95
C MET A 38 9.56 -9.81 -1.06
N GLY A 39 10.16 -9.58 0.10
CA GLY A 39 10.43 -10.60 1.10
C GLY A 39 9.19 -10.99 1.92
N PRO A 40 9.34 -11.95 2.86
CA PRO A 40 8.26 -12.32 3.76
C PRO A 40 7.76 -11.15 4.63
N LEU A 41 8.65 -10.23 5.01
CA LEU A 41 8.33 -9.07 5.84
C LEU A 41 7.44 -8.06 5.09
N GLU A 42 7.77 -7.79 3.82
CA GLU A 42 6.98 -6.92 2.96
C GLU A 42 5.60 -7.51 2.68
N ARG A 43 5.53 -8.81 2.40
CA ARG A 43 4.26 -9.51 2.23
C ARG A 43 3.40 -9.44 3.48
N ARG A 44 3.99 -9.69 4.66
CA ARG A 44 3.28 -9.59 5.93
C ARG A 44 2.75 -8.17 6.16
N HIS A 45 3.62 -7.15 6.02
CA HIS A 45 3.22 -5.75 6.15
C HIS A 45 2.03 -5.41 5.23
N ALA A 46 2.10 -5.79 3.96
CA ALA A 46 1.02 -5.56 3.00
C ALA A 46 -0.27 -6.31 3.39
N THR A 47 -0.16 -7.60 3.73
CA THR A 47 -1.30 -8.42 4.13
C THR A 47 -2.00 -7.86 5.37
N ASP A 48 -1.23 -7.54 6.40
CA ASP A 48 -1.76 -7.03 7.67
C ASP A 48 -2.38 -5.63 7.48
N THR A 49 -1.75 -4.76 6.69
CA THR A 49 -2.30 -3.44 6.34
C THR A 49 -3.61 -3.56 5.57
N LEU A 50 -3.67 -4.42 4.54
CA LEU A 50 -4.90 -4.66 3.77
C LEU A 50 -6.01 -5.29 4.62
N ALA A 51 -5.68 -6.20 5.55
CA ALA A 51 -6.65 -6.84 6.42
C ALA A 51 -7.41 -5.81 7.27
N VAL A 52 -6.67 -4.95 7.95
CA VAL A 52 -7.25 -3.93 8.84
C VAL A 52 -7.86 -2.79 8.04
N GLY A 53 -7.18 -2.32 6.99
CA GLY A 53 -7.65 -1.24 6.11
C GLY A 53 -8.96 -1.59 5.40
N SER A 54 -9.18 -2.85 5.01
CA SER A 54 -10.45 -3.26 4.41
C SER A 54 -11.64 -3.12 5.37
N VAL A 55 -11.44 -3.37 6.65
CA VAL A 55 -12.49 -3.18 7.68
C VAL A 55 -12.76 -1.69 7.89
N ALA A 56 -11.71 -0.87 7.96
CA ALA A 56 -11.84 0.59 8.04
C ALA A 56 -12.61 1.14 6.83
N LEU A 57 -12.27 0.69 5.61
CA LEU A 57 -12.94 1.06 4.37
C LEU A 57 -14.43 0.69 4.38
N GLU A 58 -14.75 -0.57 4.64
CA GLU A 58 -16.14 -1.04 4.58
C GLU A 58 -17.01 -0.40 5.67
N SER A 59 -16.50 -0.25 6.90
CA SER A 59 -17.22 0.45 7.96
C SER A 59 -17.45 1.92 7.61
N SER A 60 -16.51 2.57 6.93
CA SER A 60 -16.62 3.96 6.49
C SER A 60 -17.63 4.13 5.35
N ARG A 61 -17.70 3.20 4.41
CA ARG A 61 -18.76 3.19 3.38
C ARG A 61 -20.16 3.12 4.00
N ILE A 62 -20.33 2.30 5.03
CA ILE A 62 -21.58 2.24 5.78
C ILE A 62 -21.83 3.58 6.50
N ALA A 63 -20.82 4.15 7.13
CA ALA A 63 -20.96 5.38 7.89
C ALA A 63 -21.30 6.61 7.03
N GLN A 64 -20.81 6.70 5.80
CA GLN A 64 -21.19 7.78 4.87
C GLN A 64 -22.71 7.91 4.69
N SER A 65 -23.43 6.78 4.70
CA SER A 65 -24.90 6.76 4.51
C SER A 65 -25.70 6.74 5.81
N ARG A 66 -25.11 6.25 6.92
CA ARG A 66 -25.85 5.94 8.15
C ARG A 66 -25.49 6.77 9.37
N ALA A 67 -24.31 7.38 9.40
CA ALA A 67 -23.92 8.23 10.52
C ALA A 67 -24.89 9.38 10.72
N SER A 68 -25.26 9.66 11.96
CA SER A 68 -26.16 10.78 12.30
C SER A 68 -25.39 12.12 12.38
N ALA A 69 -24.15 12.10 12.92
CA ALA A 69 -23.34 13.29 13.06
C ALA A 69 -22.63 13.67 11.74
N PRO A 70 -22.74 14.93 11.27
CA PRO A 70 -22.08 15.37 10.04
C PRO A 70 -20.56 15.16 10.06
N MET A 71 -19.92 15.40 11.21
CA MET A 71 -18.47 15.24 11.35
C MET A 71 -18.03 13.77 11.22
N VAL A 72 -18.85 12.83 11.71
CA VAL A 72 -18.61 11.39 11.53
C VAL A 72 -18.73 10.99 10.05
N ARG A 73 -19.72 11.53 9.33
CA ARG A 73 -19.83 11.30 7.87
C ARG A 73 -18.64 11.88 7.10
N GLN A 74 -18.17 13.07 7.50
CA GLN A 74 -17.00 13.69 6.87
C GLN A 74 -15.74 12.83 7.08
N PHE A 75 -15.47 12.42 8.30
CA PHE A 75 -14.35 11.52 8.60
C PHE A 75 -14.44 10.22 7.79
N ALA A 76 -15.64 9.62 7.72
CA ALA A 76 -15.87 8.43 6.91
C ALA A 76 -15.60 8.66 5.41
N GLY A 77 -15.83 9.87 4.90
CA GLY A 77 -15.47 10.24 3.53
C GLY A 77 -13.98 10.18 3.29
N PHE A 78 -13.19 10.80 4.17
CA PHE A 78 -11.73 10.77 4.08
C PHE A 78 -11.17 9.35 4.18
N GLU A 79 -11.71 8.55 5.10
CA GLU A 79 -11.32 7.14 5.25
C GLU A 79 -11.58 6.32 3.98
N VAL A 80 -12.72 6.49 3.33
CA VAL A 80 -13.00 5.78 2.07
C VAL A 80 -11.96 6.10 1.00
N GLU A 81 -11.62 7.37 0.82
CA GLU A 81 -10.62 7.81 -0.16
C GLU A 81 -9.22 7.28 0.18
N GLU A 82 -8.82 7.41 1.43
CA GLU A 82 -7.48 7.01 1.87
C GLU A 82 -7.28 5.49 1.81
N GLN A 83 -8.18 4.71 2.40
CA GLN A 83 -8.06 3.26 2.42
C GLN A 83 -8.17 2.65 1.01
N THR A 84 -8.96 3.27 0.12
CA THR A 84 -9.00 2.89 -1.30
C THR A 84 -7.64 3.14 -1.95
N THR A 85 -7.03 4.29 -1.71
CA THR A 85 -5.72 4.64 -2.27
C THR A 85 -4.61 3.72 -1.75
N ILE A 86 -4.57 3.45 -0.45
CA ILE A 86 -3.60 2.52 0.15
C ILE A 86 -3.75 1.12 -0.43
N ALA A 87 -4.99 0.63 -0.57
CA ALA A 87 -5.25 -0.68 -1.16
C ALA A 87 -4.80 -0.75 -2.63
N GLN A 88 -5.02 0.31 -3.41
CA GLN A 88 -4.54 0.40 -4.80
C GLN A 88 -3.02 0.34 -4.85
N ILE A 89 -2.31 1.16 -4.07
CA ILE A 89 -0.84 1.19 -4.04
C ILE A 89 -0.28 -0.20 -3.68
N ILE A 90 -0.82 -0.83 -2.65
CA ILE A 90 -0.37 -2.17 -2.24
C ILE A 90 -0.66 -3.20 -3.34
N ASN A 91 -1.83 -3.13 -3.98
CA ASN A 91 -2.18 -4.05 -5.07
C ASN A 91 -1.27 -3.87 -6.30
N GLU A 92 -0.91 -2.64 -6.66
CA GLU A 92 0.05 -2.38 -7.74
C GLU A 92 1.43 -2.98 -7.44
N MET A 93 1.86 -2.90 -6.18
CA MET A 93 3.16 -3.43 -5.75
C MET A 93 3.17 -4.94 -5.63
N MET A 94 2.11 -5.55 -5.14
CA MET A 94 2.09 -6.96 -4.71
C MET A 94 1.09 -7.83 -5.44
N ARG A 95 0.12 -7.26 -6.15
CA ARG A 95 -0.97 -7.97 -6.81
C ARG A 95 -1.71 -8.93 -5.87
N MET A 96 -1.96 -8.47 -4.65
CA MET A 96 -2.63 -9.24 -3.60
C MET A 96 -4.00 -8.65 -3.30
N PRO A 97 -5.07 -9.48 -3.29
CA PRO A 97 -6.35 -9.04 -2.77
C PRO A 97 -6.29 -8.89 -1.23
N PRO A 98 -7.15 -8.05 -0.64
CA PRO A 98 -7.33 -8.02 0.80
C PRO A 98 -7.70 -9.40 1.33
N PRO A 99 -7.11 -9.85 2.45
CA PRO A 99 -7.53 -11.08 3.09
C PRO A 99 -8.93 -10.95 3.69
N PRO A 100 -9.66 -12.05 3.91
CA PRO A 100 -10.97 -12.00 4.54
C PRO A 100 -10.89 -11.43 5.96
N PRO A 101 -11.91 -10.67 6.42
CA PRO A 101 -11.94 -10.12 7.78
C PRO A 101 -11.86 -11.22 8.84
N SER A 102 -11.23 -10.92 9.96
CA SER A 102 -11.16 -11.83 11.11
C SER A 102 -12.56 -12.08 11.71
N PRO A 103 -12.77 -13.15 12.52
CA PRO A 103 -14.04 -13.34 13.22
C PRO A 103 -14.44 -12.15 14.10
N ALA A 104 -13.48 -11.51 14.76
CA ALA A 104 -13.71 -10.31 15.57
C ALA A 104 -14.16 -9.12 14.72
N ASP A 105 -13.48 -8.89 13.59
CA ASP A 105 -13.83 -7.82 12.65
C ASP A 105 -15.23 -8.05 12.06
N ARG A 106 -15.57 -9.29 11.67
CA ARG A 106 -16.94 -9.62 11.21
C ARG A 106 -18.00 -9.35 12.27
N ALA A 107 -17.73 -9.70 13.54
CA ALA A 107 -18.66 -9.42 14.63
C ALA A 107 -18.81 -7.90 14.86
N ALA A 108 -17.73 -7.13 14.76
CA ALA A 108 -17.78 -5.67 14.86
C ALA A 108 -18.60 -5.06 13.71
N MET A 109 -18.41 -5.52 12.48
CA MET A 109 -19.18 -5.08 11.31
C MET A 109 -20.67 -5.44 11.44
N GLN A 110 -21.00 -6.60 11.98
CA GLN A 110 -22.40 -6.98 12.25
C GLN A 110 -23.06 -6.08 13.29
N ARG A 111 -22.36 -5.75 14.38
CA ARG A 111 -22.87 -4.78 15.38
C ARG A 111 -23.11 -3.42 14.74
N LEU A 112 -22.14 -2.92 13.97
CA LEU A 112 -22.27 -1.67 13.24
C LEU A 112 -23.46 -1.66 12.28
N ALA A 113 -23.65 -2.75 11.50
CA ALA A 113 -24.77 -2.89 10.59
C ALA A 113 -26.15 -2.84 11.28
N ASN A 114 -26.23 -3.23 12.55
CA ASN A 114 -27.47 -3.21 13.36
C ASN A 114 -27.64 -1.89 14.14
N GLY A 115 -26.59 -1.09 14.33
CA GLY A 115 -26.61 0.18 15.05
C GLY A 115 -27.44 1.26 14.34
N ARG A 116 -27.97 2.24 15.09
CA ARG A 116 -28.72 3.40 14.56
C ARG A 116 -28.45 4.65 15.39
N GLY A 117 -28.53 5.82 14.72
CA GLY A 117 -28.39 7.11 15.38
C GLY A 117 -27.05 7.24 16.11
N ARG A 118 -27.05 7.84 17.29
CA ARG A 118 -25.83 8.05 18.11
C ARG A 118 -25.12 6.72 18.48
N ASN A 119 -25.84 5.63 18.65
CA ASN A 119 -25.21 4.35 18.92
C ASN A 119 -24.41 3.85 17.73
N PHE A 120 -24.93 4.06 16.50
CA PHE A 120 -24.16 3.79 15.29
C PHE A 120 -22.88 4.63 15.24
N ASP A 121 -22.95 5.92 15.49
CA ASP A 121 -21.80 6.83 15.45
C ASP A 121 -20.72 6.40 16.45
N ARG A 122 -21.12 6.05 17.69
CA ARG A 122 -20.20 5.53 18.71
C ARG A 122 -19.55 4.21 18.32
N ASP A 123 -20.33 3.26 17.82
CA ASP A 123 -19.82 1.97 17.37
C ASP A 123 -18.84 2.13 16.21
N TYR A 124 -19.14 3.01 15.25
CA TYR A 124 -18.24 3.34 14.15
C TYR A 124 -16.91 3.94 14.64
N ILE A 125 -16.98 4.94 15.52
CA ILE A 125 -15.77 5.55 16.11
C ILE A 125 -14.92 4.49 16.82
N MET A 126 -15.53 3.59 17.59
CA MET A 126 -14.82 2.51 18.28
C MET A 126 -14.14 1.55 17.30
N VAL A 127 -14.82 1.15 16.22
CA VAL A 127 -14.26 0.29 15.17
C VAL A 127 -13.07 0.97 14.50
N GLN A 128 -13.19 2.27 14.20
CA GLN A 128 -12.10 3.04 13.59
C GLN A 128 -10.91 3.20 14.54
N MET A 129 -11.14 3.52 15.81
CA MET A 129 -10.07 3.64 16.81
C MET A 129 -9.28 2.34 16.99
N ASP A 130 -9.96 1.20 17.09
CA ASP A 130 -9.31 -0.11 17.17
C ASP A 130 -8.49 -0.40 15.90
N GLY A 131 -9.11 -0.22 14.73
CA GLY A 131 -8.46 -0.39 13.45
C GLY A 131 -7.20 0.47 13.31
N HIS A 132 -7.29 1.76 13.64
CA HIS A 132 -6.16 2.70 13.54
C HIS A 132 -5.02 2.38 14.53
N ARG A 133 -5.32 1.93 15.75
CA ARG A 133 -4.27 1.47 16.68
C ARG A 133 -3.55 0.24 16.14
N ARG A 134 -4.28 -0.70 15.55
CA ARG A 134 -3.71 -1.88 14.90
C ARG A 134 -2.87 -1.48 13.67
N LEU A 135 -3.37 -0.60 12.82
CA LEU A 135 -2.63 -0.08 11.67
C LEU A 135 -1.34 0.61 12.12
N LEU A 136 -1.39 1.44 13.17
CA LEU A 136 -0.20 2.11 13.71
C LEU A 136 0.88 1.10 14.10
N ALA A 137 0.51 0.08 14.87
CA ALA A 137 1.44 -0.98 15.28
C ALA A 137 2.05 -1.74 14.10
N ILE A 138 1.27 -1.98 13.03
CA ILE A 138 1.74 -2.62 11.79
C ILE A 138 2.80 -1.74 11.11
N GLN A 139 2.53 -0.43 10.95
CA GLN A 139 3.47 0.48 10.32
C GLN A 139 4.76 0.63 11.11
N GLU A 140 4.67 0.80 12.44
CA GLU A 140 5.83 0.93 13.33
C GLU A 140 6.68 -0.34 13.33
N THR A 141 6.05 -1.52 13.39
CA THR A 141 6.75 -2.80 13.29
C THR A 141 7.52 -2.90 11.98
N TYR A 142 6.89 -2.55 10.85
CA TYR A 142 7.58 -2.59 9.58
C TYR A 142 8.71 -1.56 9.50
N LEU A 143 8.51 -0.34 10.00
CA LEU A 143 9.54 0.71 9.99
C LEU A 143 10.77 0.34 10.81
N SER A 144 10.63 -0.46 11.86
CA SER A 144 11.75 -0.94 12.68
C SER A 144 12.59 -2.01 11.99
N GLN A 145 12.01 -2.83 11.12
CA GLN A 145 12.62 -4.04 10.54
C GLN A 145 12.79 -3.98 9.03
N GLY A 146 11.81 -3.38 8.33
CA GLY A 146 11.74 -3.34 6.87
C GLY A 146 12.82 -2.46 6.25
N ARG A 147 13.35 -2.90 5.09
CA ARG A 147 14.44 -2.22 4.37
C ARG A 147 14.05 -1.78 2.96
N VAL A 148 12.92 -2.27 2.42
CA VAL A 148 12.49 -1.95 1.06
C VAL A 148 11.96 -0.51 1.02
N PRO A 149 12.59 0.40 0.25
CA PRO A 149 12.28 1.84 0.30
C PRO A 149 10.81 2.17 0.04
N HIS A 150 10.19 1.58 -0.99
CA HIS A 150 8.78 1.87 -1.31
C HIS A 150 7.81 1.50 -0.19
N HIS A 151 8.00 0.33 0.44
CA HIS A 151 7.20 -0.05 1.61
C HIS A 151 7.45 0.86 2.80
N ARG A 152 8.69 1.30 3.01
CA ARG A 152 9.01 2.26 4.06
C ARG A 152 8.35 3.61 3.83
N HIS A 153 8.32 4.09 2.59
CA HIS A 153 7.65 5.36 2.25
C HIS A 153 6.15 5.29 2.56
N ILE A 154 5.49 4.19 2.15
CA ILE A 154 4.07 3.98 2.49
C ILE A 154 3.89 3.93 4.00
N ALA A 155 4.70 3.14 4.71
CA ALA A 155 4.58 3.00 6.16
C ALA A 155 4.83 4.32 6.91
N MET A 156 5.75 5.17 6.43
CA MET A 156 6.00 6.50 7.01
C MET A 156 4.81 7.44 6.80
N LEU A 157 4.28 7.51 5.59
CA LEU A 157 3.12 8.34 5.27
C LEU A 157 1.86 7.86 6.03
N ALA A 158 1.58 6.56 5.97
CA ALA A 158 0.47 5.96 6.68
C ALA A 158 0.55 6.19 8.19
N ARG A 159 1.74 6.02 8.81
CA ARG A 159 1.93 6.28 10.24
C ARG A 159 1.52 7.71 10.62
N GLY A 160 1.99 8.71 9.88
CA GLY A 160 1.64 10.11 10.15
C GLY A 160 0.14 10.34 10.05
N ARG A 161 -0.48 9.83 9.00
CA ARG A 161 -1.92 9.96 8.78
C ARG A 161 -2.76 9.24 9.82
N ILE A 162 -2.36 8.04 10.22
CA ILE A 162 -3.01 7.27 11.29
C ILE A 162 -2.99 8.02 12.62
N GLN A 163 -1.88 8.70 12.95
CA GLN A 163 -1.77 9.50 14.18
C GLN A 163 -2.73 10.70 14.16
N GLU A 164 -2.87 11.39 13.02
CA GLU A 164 -3.87 12.45 12.83
C GLU A 164 -5.29 11.90 13.01
N HIS A 165 -5.62 10.78 12.39
CA HIS A 165 -6.93 10.13 12.49
C HIS A 165 -7.27 9.68 13.92
N LEU A 166 -6.29 9.16 14.67
CA LEU A 166 -6.51 8.83 16.08
C LEU A 166 -6.88 10.06 16.91
N SER A 167 -6.23 11.21 16.66
CA SER A 167 -6.58 12.48 17.31
C SER A 167 -7.99 12.95 16.93
N ASP A 168 -8.34 12.85 15.63
CA ASP A 168 -9.68 13.21 15.16
C ASP A 168 -10.76 12.31 15.75
N LEU A 169 -10.51 10.99 15.80
CA LEU A 169 -11.43 10.03 16.40
C LEU A 169 -11.64 10.26 17.90
N GLU A 170 -10.59 10.64 18.64
CA GLU A 170 -10.72 11.03 20.05
C GLU A 170 -11.57 12.31 20.21
N ASN A 171 -11.45 13.28 19.30
CA ASN A 171 -12.30 14.44 19.27
C ASN A 171 -13.77 14.09 18.98
N LEU A 172 -14.01 13.25 17.96
CA LEU A 172 -15.33 12.74 17.63
C LEU A 172 -15.98 11.97 18.78
N GLN A 173 -15.18 11.15 19.50
CA GLN A 173 -15.66 10.39 20.64
C GLN A 173 -16.14 11.27 21.79
N ARG A 174 -15.45 12.43 22.01
CA ARG A 174 -15.87 13.40 23.06
C ARG A 174 -17.16 14.13 22.72
N MET A 175 -17.50 14.20 21.44
CA MET A 175 -18.71 14.91 20.93
C MET A 175 -19.92 13.99 20.73
N ALA A 176 -19.73 12.66 20.68
CA ALA A 176 -20.79 11.67 20.42
C ALA A 176 -21.46 11.21 21.71
#